data_86b05a7926096067c3a719876e7c4123
#
_entry.id   86b05a7926096067c3a719876e7c4123
#
_cell.length_a   1.000
_cell.length_b   1.000
_cell.length_c   1.000
_cell.angle_alpha   90.00
_cell.angle_beta   90.00
_cell.angle_gamma   90.00
#
_symmetry.space_group_name_H-M   'P 1'
#
loop_
_entity.id
_entity.type
_entity.pdbx_description
1 polymer ?
#
loop_
_entity_poly.entity_id
_entity_poly.type
_entity_poly.pdbx_seq_one_letter_code
_entity_poly.pdbx_strand_id
1 'polypeptide(L)'
;MRKNFWKAGIAATLGCVALATFAVAQTAPSKPFIPAPGPMPSGTVDMFSGMPPAVNPANLYSEIGSSKLSANVAGALERVYVPNRGENTVSVIDPATLKVIDKFSVGIHPQHIVPSWDLKTLWVANNAEGRLDGSLTPIDPKTGKPGRSIPVDDPYNLYWSPDGQFAIVVAEAYKRLDFRDAKTLAMKFTLPTPNCAGINHADFSIDGKFALFTCEFNGSITKIDLVNRRVVDTLKLNAYFDRPDVLALIAAPGKKAKYIPDPNNPAGADICTTPGMPQDVRISPDGKTFYVADMMVDGVHVVDGESFKQIGFIPTGKGAHGLYPSRDGKSMYVANRGSNKIRGTPKGKGSVSVIDFATRKVTKNWPVPGGGSPDMGNISVDGKHLWLGGRYDNEVYRFNTDSGAVDKIEVGREPHGLTVWPQPGRFSFGHTGNLR
;
A
#
# COMPACT_ATOMS: atom_id res chain seq x y z
N MET A 1 1.52 28.47 -25.03
CA MET A 1 0.10 28.23 -25.38
C MET A 1 -0.14 26.73 -25.42
N ARG A 2 -0.59 26.12 -24.37
CA ARG A 2 -1.29 24.82 -24.34
C ARG A 2 -2.10 24.76 -23.07
N LYS A 3 -3.42 24.92 -23.23
CA LYS A 3 -4.42 24.98 -22.19
C LYS A 3 -4.98 23.58 -21.91
N ASN A 4 -5.07 23.26 -20.64
CA ASN A 4 -6.17 22.59 -19.95
C ASN A 4 -6.90 21.44 -20.65
N PHE A 5 -6.63 20.21 -20.21
CA PHE A 5 -7.55 19.07 -20.33
C PHE A 5 -7.99 18.61 -18.93
N TRP A 6 -8.93 19.33 -18.36
CA TRP A 6 -9.74 18.84 -17.20
C TRP A 6 -10.98 19.72 -17.08
N LYS A 7 -11.91 19.58 -18.03
CA LYS A 7 -13.33 19.92 -17.85
C LYS A 7 -14.11 19.05 -18.84
N ALA A 8 -14.68 17.98 -18.38
CA ALA A 8 -15.79 17.32 -19.03
C ALA A 8 -17.03 17.58 -18.19
N GLY A 9 -17.79 18.61 -18.57
CA GLY A 9 -19.14 18.83 -18.14
C GLY A 9 -20.05 17.89 -18.90
N ILE A 10 -20.99 17.28 -18.18
CA ILE A 10 -22.07 16.47 -18.74
C ILE A 10 -23.15 17.45 -19.21
N ALA A 11 -23.43 17.47 -20.51
CA ALA A 11 -24.66 18.02 -21.06
C ALA A 11 -25.50 16.85 -21.57
N ALA A 12 -26.67 16.70 -20.99
CA ALA A 12 -27.69 15.77 -21.46
C ALA A 12 -28.46 16.38 -22.63
N THR A 13 -28.64 15.62 -23.69
CA THR A 13 -29.75 15.85 -24.66
C THR A 13 -30.35 14.53 -25.11
N LEU A 14 -31.66 14.58 -25.17
CA LEU A 14 -32.67 13.54 -25.45
C LEU A 14 -32.51 12.85 -26.80
N GLY A 15 -32.89 11.59 -26.81
CA GLY A 15 -33.85 11.06 -27.79
C GLY A 15 -33.29 10.17 -28.88
N CYS A 16 -33.45 8.85 -28.72
CA CYS A 16 -34.04 8.02 -29.77
C CYS A 16 -34.27 6.61 -29.22
N VAL A 17 -35.52 6.17 -29.30
CA VAL A 17 -35.99 4.82 -28.97
C VAL A 17 -35.46 3.85 -30.04
N ALA A 18 -34.65 2.89 -29.64
CA ALA A 18 -34.36 1.71 -30.45
C ALA A 18 -34.68 0.47 -29.61
N LEU A 19 -35.61 -0.31 -30.08
CA LEU A 19 -35.95 -1.64 -29.55
C LEU A 19 -34.69 -2.53 -29.63
N ALA A 20 -34.16 -2.88 -28.47
CA ALA A 20 -33.13 -3.89 -28.34
C ALA A 20 -33.74 -5.17 -27.77
N THR A 21 -33.69 -6.21 -28.56
CA THR A 21 -33.99 -7.60 -28.19
C THR A 21 -33.08 -8.03 -27.05
N PHE A 22 -33.68 -8.41 -25.92
CA PHE A 22 -32.98 -8.98 -24.79
C PHE A 22 -32.43 -10.37 -25.14
N ALA A 23 -31.13 -10.47 -25.34
CA ALA A 23 -30.45 -11.74 -25.24
C ALA A 23 -30.27 -12.06 -23.75
N VAL A 24 -31.00 -13.05 -23.25
CA VAL A 24 -30.80 -13.61 -21.92
C VAL A 24 -29.45 -14.29 -21.90
N ALA A 25 -28.44 -13.64 -21.27
CA ALA A 25 -27.18 -14.28 -20.99
C ALA A 25 -27.45 -15.43 -19.99
N GLN A 26 -27.27 -16.66 -20.43
CA GLN A 26 -27.25 -17.83 -19.57
C GLN A 26 -26.08 -17.65 -18.57
N THR A 27 -26.40 -17.41 -17.31
CA THR A 27 -25.41 -17.48 -16.21
C THR A 27 -24.95 -18.92 -16.09
N ALA A 28 -23.67 -19.16 -16.33
CA ALA A 28 -23.06 -20.44 -16.02
C ALA A 28 -23.33 -20.79 -14.53
N PRO A 29 -23.65 -22.05 -14.20
CA PRO A 29 -23.93 -22.41 -12.81
C PRO A 29 -22.69 -22.14 -11.97
N SER A 30 -22.84 -21.32 -10.93
CA SER A 30 -21.83 -21.10 -9.90
C SER A 30 -21.48 -22.45 -9.27
N LYS A 31 -20.21 -22.87 -9.38
CA LYS A 31 -19.73 -24.02 -8.61
C LYS A 31 -20.01 -23.76 -7.13
N PRO A 32 -20.52 -24.77 -6.37
CA PRO A 32 -20.79 -24.60 -4.97
C PRO A 32 -19.50 -24.18 -4.24
N PHE A 33 -19.64 -23.19 -3.35
CA PHE A 33 -18.59 -22.77 -2.43
C PHE A 33 -18.19 -24.02 -1.61
N ILE A 34 -16.98 -24.50 -1.79
CA ILE A 34 -16.39 -25.51 -0.91
C ILE A 34 -15.84 -24.74 0.28
N PRO A 35 -16.39 -24.89 1.50
CA PRO A 35 -15.79 -24.30 2.69
C PRO A 35 -14.34 -24.76 2.78
N ALA A 36 -13.44 -23.84 3.14
CA ALA A 36 -12.08 -24.22 3.43
C ALA A 36 -12.06 -25.35 4.47
N PRO A 37 -11.14 -26.34 4.36
CA PRO A 37 -11.02 -27.40 5.34
C PRO A 37 -10.90 -26.78 6.73
N GLY A 38 -11.53 -27.40 7.73
CA GLY A 38 -11.53 -26.95 9.11
C GLY A 38 -10.12 -26.72 9.66
N PRO A 39 -9.95 -26.09 10.83
CA PRO A 39 -8.67 -25.65 11.34
C PRO A 39 -7.64 -26.78 11.31
N MET A 40 -6.56 -26.56 10.56
CA MET A 40 -5.44 -27.49 10.50
C MET A 40 -4.79 -27.61 11.89
N PRO A 41 -4.18 -28.77 12.21
CA PRO A 41 -3.47 -28.96 13.48
C PRO A 41 -2.44 -27.83 13.66
N SER A 42 -2.32 -27.32 14.87
CA SER A 42 -1.37 -26.28 15.23
C SER A 42 0.04 -26.64 14.76
N GLY A 43 0.55 -25.94 13.74
CA GLY A 43 1.94 -26.06 13.33
C GLY A 43 2.23 -26.08 11.82
N THR A 44 1.28 -26.42 10.95
CA THR A 44 1.53 -26.45 9.49
C THR A 44 0.51 -25.61 8.72
N VAL A 45 1.01 -24.69 7.91
CA VAL A 45 0.21 -23.93 6.95
C VAL A 45 0.36 -24.59 5.58
N ASP A 46 -0.77 -24.87 4.90
CA ASP A 46 -0.76 -25.36 3.52
C ASP A 46 -0.44 -24.21 2.57
N MET A 47 0.85 -24.06 2.25
CA MET A 47 1.40 -22.94 1.51
C MET A 47 1.08 -23.00 0.02
N PHE A 48 1.10 -21.84 -0.63
CA PHE A 48 1.16 -21.73 -2.09
C PHE A 48 2.34 -22.54 -2.62
N SER A 49 2.11 -23.30 -3.70
CA SER A 49 3.14 -24.21 -4.25
C SER A 49 4.41 -23.44 -4.64
N GLY A 50 5.56 -23.87 -4.12
CA GLY A 50 6.85 -23.22 -4.33
C GLY A 50 7.17 -22.05 -3.39
N MET A 51 6.23 -21.62 -2.54
CA MET A 51 6.49 -20.66 -1.50
C MET A 51 7.25 -21.30 -0.33
N PRO A 52 8.30 -20.64 0.22
CA PRO A 52 8.94 -21.13 1.44
C PRO A 52 7.95 -21.21 2.61
N PRO A 53 8.05 -22.23 3.50
CA PRO A 53 7.11 -22.40 4.60
C PRO A 53 7.17 -21.25 5.61
N ALA A 54 6.05 -20.94 6.26
CA ALA A 54 6.02 -20.02 7.39
C ALA A 54 6.78 -20.65 8.57
N VAL A 55 7.84 -19.99 9.04
CA VAL A 55 8.69 -20.50 10.14
C VAL A 55 7.94 -20.46 11.48
N ASN A 56 7.17 -19.41 11.71
CA ASN A 56 6.31 -19.27 12.87
C ASN A 56 4.91 -18.77 12.44
N PRO A 57 3.94 -19.68 12.27
CA PRO A 57 2.58 -19.30 11.88
C PRO A 57 1.84 -18.43 12.90
N ALA A 58 2.28 -18.40 14.15
CA ALA A 58 1.69 -17.54 15.19
C ALA A 58 2.26 -16.11 15.17
N ASN A 59 3.42 -15.90 14.50
CA ASN A 59 4.04 -14.59 14.37
C ASN A 59 4.83 -14.49 13.06
N LEU A 60 4.18 -14.09 11.99
CA LEU A 60 4.78 -13.87 10.67
C LEU A 60 6.00 -12.94 10.73
N TYR A 61 5.95 -11.95 11.61
CA TYR A 61 7.01 -10.95 11.76
C TYR A 61 8.23 -11.43 12.55
N SER A 62 8.24 -12.70 13.00
CA SER A 62 9.45 -13.33 13.58
C SER A 62 10.63 -13.36 12.59
N GLU A 63 10.34 -13.29 11.28
CA GLU A 63 11.33 -13.36 10.21
C GLU A 63 11.80 -11.98 9.69
N ILE A 64 11.35 -10.87 10.29
CA ILE A 64 11.73 -9.53 9.87
C ILE A 64 12.76 -8.84 10.77
N GLY A 65 13.31 -9.54 11.76
CA GLY A 65 14.35 -9.01 12.65
C GLY A 65 15.73 -8.90 11.99
N SER A 66 16.64 -8.16 12.62
CA SER A 66 18.01 -7.91 12.10
C SER A 66 18.85 -9.18 11.93
N SER A 67 18.58 -10.22 12.72
CA SER A 67 19.25 -11.53 12.61
C SER A 67 18.75 -12.39 11.43
N LYS A 68 17.77 -11.89 10.66
CA LYS A 68 17.09 -12.62 9.58
C LYS A 68 17.47 -12.13 8.18
N LEU A 69 18.57 -11.40 8.04
CA LEU A 69 19.06 -10.99 6.74
C LEU A 69 19.40 -12.20 5.88
N SER A 70 18.89 -12.20 4.64
CA SER A 70 19.23 -13.22 3.65
C SER A 70 20.69 -13.12 3.23
N ALA A 71 21.33 -14.25 2.93
CA ALA A 71 22.66 -14.27 2.31
C ALA A 71 22.69 -13.51 0.97
N ASN A 72 21.56 -13.36 0.29
CA ASN A 72 21.46 -12.66 -0.99
C ASN A 72 21.74 -11.14 -0.87
N VAL A 73 21.57 -10.54 0.32
CA VAL A 73 21.90 -9.12 0.54
C VAL A 73 23.35 -8.90 0.97
N ALA A 74 24.17 -9.95 1.04
CA ALA A 74 25.59 -9.82 1.39
C ALA A 74 26.32 -8.88 0.43
N GLY A 75 27.05 -7.91 1.00
CA GLY A 75 27.77 -6.89 0.24
C GLY A 75 26.90 -5.76 -0.31
N ALA A 76 25.61 -5.74 0.00
CA ALA A 76 24.75 -4.58 -0.30
C ALA A 76 25.17 -3.37 0.56
N LEU A 77 25.08 -2.18 -0.04
CA LEU A 77 25.35 -0.93 0.66
C LEU A 77 24.19 -0.58 1.60
N GLU A 78 24.51 -0.13 2.81
CA GLU A 78 23.50 0.45 3.70
C GLU A 78 23.12 1.85 3.18
N ARG A 79 21.91 1.97 2.62
CA ARG A 79 21.42 3.19 1.98
C ARG A 79 19.91 3.34 2.17
N VAL A 80 19.45 4.59 2.06
CA VAL A 80 18.02 4.91 1.89
C VAL A 80 17.83 5.49 0.50
N TYR A 81 17.07 4.80 -0.32
CA TYR A 81 16.77 5.21 -1.69
C TYR A 81 15.38 5.87 -1.72
N VAL A 82 15.32 7.13 -2.16
CA VAL A 82 14.14 7.98 -2.10
C VAL A 82 13.71 8.37 -3.51
N PRO A 83 12.58 7.84 -4.02
CA PRO A 83 12.06 8.25 -5.31
C PRO A 83 11.44 9.65 -5.19
N ASN A 84 11.94 10.62 -5.96
CA ASN A 84 11.47 11.99 -6.01
C ASN A 84 10.55 12.13 -7.23
N ARG A 85 9.24 11.94 -7.03
CA ARG A 85 8.24 11.91 -8.09
C ARG A 85 8.25 13.20 -8.92
N GLY A 86 8.33 14.35 -8.27
CA GLY A 86 8.28 15.66 -8.93
C GLY A 86 9.54 16.04 -9.71
N GLU A 87 10.61 15.21 -9.67
CA GLU A 87 11.89 15.48 -10.34
C GLU A 87 12.36 14.34 -11.24
N ASN A 88 11.69 13.17 -11.22
CA ASN A 88 12.11 11.99 -11.98
C ASN A 88 13.51 11.50 -11.56
N THR A 89 13.82 11.56 -10.27
CA THR A 89 15.12 11.20 -9.71
C THR A 89 14.97 10.27 -8.51
N VAL A 90 16.06 9.64 -8.11
CA VAL A 90 16.23 8.99 -6.81
C VAL A 90 17.34 9.70 -6.04
N SER A 91 17.04 10.16 -4.82
CA SER A 91 18.06 10.60 -3.87
C SER A 91 18.54 9.40 -3.06
N VAL A 92 19.83 9.34 -2.78
CA VAL A 92 20.45 8.29 -1.96
C VAL A 92 20.97 8.91 -0.66
N ILE A 93 20.44 8.46 0.47
CA ILE A 93 20.86 8.93 1.79
C ILE A 93 21.78 7.88 2.43
N ASP A 94 22.87 8.35 3.03
CA ASP A 94 23.66 7.56 3.95
C ASP A 94 23.00 7.60 5.34
N PRO A 95 22.49 6.46 5.86
CA PRO A 95 21.76 6.44 7.12
C PRO A 95 22.63 6.76 8.34
N ALA A 96 23.95 6.61 8.26
CA ALA A 96 24.88 6.92 9.35
C ALA A 96 25.10 8.43 9.50
N THR A 97 25.20 9.15 8.38
CA THR A 97 25.49 10.59 8.38
C THR A 97 24.27 11.46 8.15
N LEU A 98 23.14 10.89 7.76
CA LEU A 98 21.88 11.56 7.40
C LEU A 98 22.03 12.55 6.23
N LYS A 99 23.00 12.31 5.37
CA LYS A 99 23.27 13.17 4.20
C LYS A 99 22.84 12.48 2.91
N VAL A 100 22.30 13.26 1.98
CA VAL A 100 22.17 12.85 0.59
C VAL A 100 23.58 12.79 0.00
N ILE A 101 24.01 11.60 -0.43
CA ILE A 101 25.36 11.33 -0.95
C ILE A 101 25.38 11.08 -2.46
N ASP A 102 24.21 10.84 -3.06
CA ASP A 102 24.06 10.68 -4.50
C ASP A 102 22.64 11.04 -4.94
N LYS A 103 22.48 11.41 -6.20
CA LYS A 103 21.20 11.68 -6.83
C LYS A 103 21.30 11.35 -8.32
N PHE A 104 20.42 10.51 -8.84
CA PHE A 104 20.44 10.11 -10.25
C PHE A 104 19.06 10.12 -10.88
N SER A 105 19.00 10.26 -12.19
CA SER A 105 17.77 10.24 -12.96
C SER A 105 17.23 8.82 -13.14
N VAL A 106 15.90 8.70 -13.17
CA VAL A 106 15.16 7.46 -13.44
C VAL A 106 14.02 7.75 -14.44
N GLY A 107 13.02 6.88 -14.54
CA GLY A 107 11.85 7.13 -15.38
C GLY A 107 10.94 8.24 -14.83
N ILE A 108 9.84 8.49 -15.53
CA ILE A 108 8.90 9.59 -15.22
C ILE A 108 8.03 9.21 -14.03
N HIS A 109 7.88 10.13 -13.07
CA HIS A 109 7.07 10.02 -11.86
C HIS A 109 7.37 8.72 -11.08
N PRO A 110 8.60 8.54 -10.52
CA PRO A 110 8.91 7.40 -9.68
C PRO A 110 8.06 7.40 -8.42
N GLN A 111 7.35 6.29 -8.15
CA GLN A 111 6.46 6.15 -6.99
C GLN A 111 7.10 5.32 -5.89
N HIS A 112 7.54 4.11 -6.18
CA HIS A 112 8.04 3.17 -5.19
C HIS A 112 9.38 2.57 -5.61
N ILE A 113 10.18 2.17 -4.60
CA ILE A 113 11.40 1.38 -4.82
C ILE A 113 11.21 0.05 -4.10
N VAL A 114 11.21 -1.04 -4.85
CA VAL A 114 10.82 -2.37 -4.38
C VAL A 114 11.96 -3.37 -4.61
N PRO A 115 12.38 -4.14 -3.60
CA PRO A 115 13.38 -5.19 -3.83
C PRO A 115 12.80 -6.31 -4.70
N SER A 116 13.65 -6.89 -5.56
CA SER A 116 13.34 -8.13 -6.29
C SER A 116 13.08 -9.28 -5.33
N TRP A 117 12.39 -10.34 -5.79
CA TRP A 117 12.11 -11.51 -4.95
C TRP A 117 13.39 -12.17 -4.41
N ASP A 118 14.46 -12.18 -5.18
CA ASP A 118 15.77 -12.70 -4.79
C ASP A 118 16.64 -11.68 -4.04
N LEU A 119 16.14 -10.46 -3.80
CA LEU A 119 16.82 -9.36 -3.07
C LEU A 119 18.10 -8.84 -3.73
N LYS A 120 18.34 -9.13 -5.00
CA LYS A 120 19.56 -8.73 -5.72
C LYS A 120 19.43 -7.46 -6.53
N THR A 121 18.22 -6.96 -6.69
CA THR A 121 17.91 -5.74 -7.44
C THR A 121 16.87 -4.93 -6.69
N LEU A 122 17.00 -3.61 -6.70
CA LEU A 122 15.94 -2.71 -6.28
C LEU A 122 15.29 -2.11 -7.54
N TRP A 123 13.97 -2.20 -7.65
CA TRP A 123 13.23 -1.71 -8.80
C TRP A 123 12.51 -0.42 -8.49
N VAL A 124 12.81 0.65 -9.23
CA VAL A 124 12.07 1.91 -9.17
C VAL A 124 10.87 1.80 -10.11
N ALA A 125 9.67 1.88 -9.56
CA ALA A 125 8.43 1.89 -10.31
C ALA A 125 8.11 3.33 -10.76
N ASN A 126 8.24 3.60 -12.06
CA ASN A 126 8.03 4.91 -12.67
C ASN A 126 6.72 4.88 -13.44
N ASN A 127 5.59 5.28 -12.81
CA ASN A 127 4.27 5.08 -13.39
C ASN A 127 3.90 6.06 -14.50
N ALA A 128 4.67 7.11 -14.70
CA ALA A 128 4.42 8.15 -15.71
C ALA A 128 2.97 8.69 -15.63
N GLU A 129 2.48 8.98 -14.44
CA GLU A 129 1.12 9.42 -14.16
C GLU A 129 0.59 10.42 -15.19
N GLY A 130 -0.55 10.12 -15.79
CA GLY A 130 -1.17 10.89 -16.85
C GLY A 130 -0.69 10.56 -18.29
N ARG A 131 0.35 9.70 -18.45
CA ARG A 131 0.87 9.23 -19.75
C ARG A 131 0.72 7.74 -19.97
N LEU A 132 0.79 6.95 -18.91
CA LEU A 132 0.64 5.48 -18.90
C LEU A 132 1.79 4.68 -19.54
N ASP A 133 2.78 5.34 -20.15
CA ASP A 133 3.98 4.75 -20.74
C ASP A 133 5.14 4.73 -19.72
N GLY A 134 4.94 4.02 -18.63
CA GLY A 134 5.88 3.95 -17.52
C GLY A 134 7.11 3.07 -17.78
N SER A 135 7.87 2.83 -16.73
CA SER A 135 9.06 1.97 -16.78
C SER A 135 9.45 1.44 -15.39
N LEU A 136 10.27 0.41 -15.38
CA LEU A 136 10.98 -0.07 -14.20
C LEU A 136 12.48 0.23 -14.37
N THR A 137 13.08 0.96 -13.41
CA THR A 137 14.53 1.22 -13.40
C THR A 137 15.18 0.34 -12.34
N PRO A 138 16.13 -0.55 -12.69
CA PRO A 138 16.86 -1.34 -11.71
C PRO A 138 17.94 -0.49 -11.02
N ILE A 139 18.19 -0.77 -9.74
CA ILE A 139 19.33 -0.29 -8.98
C ILE A 139 20.07 -1.54 -8.49
N ASP A 140 21.38 -1.59 -8.73
CA ASP A 140 22.24 -2.61 -8.12
C ASP A 140 22.53 -2.20 -6.66
N PRO A 141 22.08 -2.95 -5.65
CA PRO A 141 22.25 -2.58 -4.25
C PRO A 141 23.69 -2.71 -3.74
N LYS A 142 24.58 -3.35 -4.50
CA LYS A 142 26.01 -3.44 -4.15
C LYS A 142 26.82 -2.22 -4.58
N THR A 143 26.43 -1.62 -5.69
CA THR A 143 27.09 -0.42 -6.21
C THR A 143 26.29 0.87 -5.95
N GLY A 144 24.99 0.73 -5.66
CA GLY A 144 24.06 1.85 -5.49
C GLY A 144 23.72 2.56 -6.80
N LYS A 145 24.08 1.99 -7.96
CA LYS A 145 23.94 2.66 -9.26
C LYS A 145 22.72 2.13 -10.04
N PRO A 146 22.03 3.01 -10.79
CA PRO A 146 20.92 2.60 -11.64
C PRO A 146 21.42 1.93 -12.91
N GLY A 147 20.63 0.96 -13.40
CA GLY A 147 20.77 0.39 -14.74
C GLY A 147 19.79 1.02 -15.73
N ARG A 148 19.69 0.42 -16.92
CA ARG A 148 18.77 0.87 -17.97
C ARG A 148 17.33 0.57 -17.60
N SER A 149 16.46 1.56 -17.73
CA SER A 149 15.01 1.41 -17.52
C SER A 149 14.38 0.50 -18.58
N ILE A 150 13.44 -0.31 -18.15
CA ILE A 150 12.66 -1.25 -18.97
C ILE A 150 11.24 -0.70 -19.12
N PRO A 151 10.71 -0.54 -20.35
CA PRO A 151 9.33 -0.08 -20.55
C PRO A 151 8.31 -1.02 -19.92
N VAL A 152 7.40 -0.46 -19.14
CA VAL A 152 6.28 -1.17 -18.49
C VAL A 152 5.12 -0.20 -18.38
N ASP A 153 3.92 -0.64 -18.73
CA ASP A 153 2.73 0.21 -18.65
C ASP A 153 2.38 0.51 -17.20
N ASP A 154 2.28 1.79 -16.86
CA ASP A 154 1.71 2.35 -15.62
C ASP A 154 2.11 1.57 -14.34
N PRO A 155 3.39 1.31 -14.06
CA PRO A 155 3.80 0.57 -12.87
C PRO A 155 3.70 1.47 -11.64
N TYR A 156 2.52 1.54 -11.01
CA TYR A 156 2.36 2.27 -9.77
C TYR A 156 3.19 1.61 -8.64
N ASN A 157 3.09 0.29 -8.52
CA ASN A 157 3.85 -0.51 -7.56
C ASN A 157 4.22 -1.87 -8.16
N LEU A 158 5.06 -2.62 -7.46
CA LEU A 158 5.56 -3.92 -7.87
C LEU A 158 5.53 -4.89 -6.69
N TYR A 159 4.99 -6.08 -6.92
CA TYR A 159 4.99 -7.19 -5.99
C TYR A 159 5.54 -8.45 -6.67
N TRP A 160 5.67 -9.52 -5.91
CA TRP A 160 6.17 -10.80 -6.43
C TRP A 160 5.20 -11.90 -6.03
N SER A 161 4.98 -12.87 -6.93
CA SER A 161 4.25 -14.08 -6.54
C SER A 161 5.01 -14.80 -5.41
N PRO A 162 4.30 -15.48 -4.49
CA PRO A 162 4.93 -16.11 -3.33
C PRO A 162 6.03 -17.13 -3.68
N ASP A 163 5.97 -17.73 -4.86
CA ASP A 163 6.96 -18.66 -5.40
C ASP A 163 8.11 -17.96 -6.16
N GLY A 164 8.05 -16.65 -6.32
CA GLY A 164 9.05 -15.84 -7.03
C GLY A 164 9.06 -16.03 -8.55
N GLN A 165 8.04 -16.67 -9.14
CA GLN A 165 8.00 -16.86 -10.59
C GLN A 165 7.53 -15.63 -11.35
N PHE A 166 6.68 -14.81 -10.74
CA PHE A 166 6.11 -13.62 -11.37
C PHE A 166 6.43 -12.33 -10.63
N ALA A 167 6.77 -11.31 -11.39
CA ALA A 167 6.65 -9.92 -10.98
C ALA A 167 5.19 -9.48 -11.24
N ILE A 168 4.54 -8.93 -10.23
CA ILE A 168 3.15 -8.46 -10.28
C ILE A 168 3.18 -6.93 -10.33
N VAL A 169 3.01 -6.37 -11.50
CA VAL A 169 2.94 -4.93 -11.71
C VAL A 169 1.52 -4.44 -11.45
N VAL A 170 1.39 -3.45 -10.59
CA VAL A 170 0.12 -2.79 -10.33
C VAL A 170 -0.06 -1.68 -11.36
N ALA A 171 -0.84 -1.97 -12.42
CA ALA A 171 -1.20 -1.00 -13.45
C ALA A 171 -2.49 -0.27 -13.05
N GLU A 172 -2.31 0.74 -12.20
CA GLU A 172 -3.36 1.41 -11.42
C GLU A 172 -4.45 2.03 -12.31
N ALA A 173 -4.05 2.86 -13.26
CA ALA A 173 -4.98 3.55 -14.16
C ALA A 173 -5.68 2.59 -15.12
N TYR A 174 -5.04 1.47 -15.44
CA TYR A 174 -5.64 0.41 -16.26
C TYR A 174 -6.56 -0.53 -15.46
N LYS A 175 -6.62 -0.42 -14.13
CA LYS A 175 -7.39 -1.31 -13.24
C LYS A 175 -7.07 -2.78 -13.51
N ARG A 176 -5.81 -3.13 -13.45
CA ARG A 176 -5.34 -4.50 -13.71
C ARG A 176 -4.03 -4.79 -12.99
N LEU A 177 -3.75 -6.07 -12.85
CA LEU A 177 -2.45 -6.58 -12.42
C LEU A 177 -1.79 -7.28 -13.61
N ASP A 178 -0.57 -6.86 -13.96
CA ASP A 178 0.21 -7.49 -15.02
C ASP A 178 1.23 -8.45 -14.40
N PHE A 179 1.06 -9.73 -14.68
CA PHE A 179 1.96 -10.78 -14.26
C PHE A 179 3.06 -10.98 -15.30
N ARG A 180 4.28 -10.71 -14.90
CA ARG A 180 5.46 -10.75 -15.76
C ARG A 180 6.44 -11.80 -15.25
N ASP A 181 7.25 -12.35 -16.12
CA ASP A 181 8.35 -13.22 -15.72
C ASP A 181 9.29 -12.49 -14.74
N ALA A 182 9.56 -13.10 -13.59
CA ALA A 182 10.32 -12.43 -12.53
C ALA A 182 11.76 -12.04 -12.90
N LYS A 183 12.36 -12.72 -13.90
CA LYS A 183 13.74 -12.49 -14.31
C LYS A 183 13.84 -11.56 -15.51
N THR A 184 12.99 -11.80 -16.52
CA THR A 184 13.04 -11.08 -17.80
C THR A 184 12.08 -9.91 -17.90
N LEU A 185 11.11 -9.82 -17.00
CA LEU A 185 9.96 -8.88 -16.99
C LEU A 185 9.08 -9.01 -18.26
N ALA A 186 9.23 -10.06 -19.03
CA ALA A 186 8.34 -10.34 -20.15
C ALA A 186 6.91 -10.59 -19.68
N MET A 187 5.92 -10.00 -20.36
CA MET A 187 4.51 -10.19 -20.04
C MET A 187 4.13 -11.68 -20.16
N LYS A 188 3.43 -12.20 -19.16
CA LYS A 188 2.88 -13.55 -19.15
C LYS A 188 1.36 -13.55 -19.28
N PHE A 189 0.68 -12.81 -18.40
CA PHE A 189 -0.77 -12.62 -18.46
C PHE A 189 -1.17 -11.37 -17.67
N THR A 190 -2.41 -10.95 -17.88
CA THR A 190 -3.03 -9.81 -17.20
C THR A 190 -4.25 -10.28 -16.43
N LEU A 191 -4.45 -9.76 -15.23
CA LEU A 191 -5.66 -9.97 -14.43
C LEU A 191 -6.43 -8.65 -14.30
N PRO A 192 -7.56 -8.49 -15.00
CA PRO A 192 -8.40 -7.29 -14.85
C PRO A 192 -9.05 -7.22 -13.46
N THR A 193 -9.12 -6.00 -12.91
CA THR A 193 -9.75 -5.68 -11.62
C THR A 193 -10.77 -4.54 -11.79
N PRO A 194 -11.84 -4.73 -12.60
CA PRO A 194 -12.72 -3.64 -13.07
C PRO A 194 -13.41 -2.90 -11.92
N ASN A 195 -13.67 -3.59 -10.81
CA ASN A 195 -14.35 -3.04 -9.61
C ASN A 195 -13.38 -2.37 -8.62
N CYS A 196 -12.07 -2.31 -8.94
CA CYS A 196 -11.04 -1.72 -8.09
C CYS A 196 -10.45 -0.48 -8.78
N ALA A 197 -11.13 0.66 -8.66
CA ALA A 197 -10.61 1.93 -9.18
C ALA A 197 -9.45 2.41 -8.31
N GLY A 198 -8.30 2.68 -8.94
CA GLY A 198 -7.07 3.01 -8.23
C GLY A 198 -6.54 1.79 -7.45
N ILE A 199 -6.40 0.64 -8.12
CA ILE A 199 -5.72 -0.51 -7.51
C ILE A 199 -4.31 -0.11 -7.14
N ASN A 200 -3.91 -0.36 -5.87
CA ASN A 200 -2.79 0.35 -5.29
C ASN A 200 -1.84 -0.59 -4.53
N HIS A 201 -1.96 -0.68 -3.21
CA HIS A 201 -1.07 -1.47 -2.36
C HIS A 201 -1.66 -2.83 -2.01
N ALA A 202 -0.78 -3.78 -1.66
CA ALA A 202 -1.18 -5.13 -1.34
C ALA A 202 -0.46 -5.70 -0.12
N ASP A 203 -1.11 -6.69 0.50
CA ASP A 203 -0.47 -7.68 1.33
C ASP A 203 -1.08 -9.07 1.09
N PHE A 204 -0.36 -10.11 1.52
CA PHE A 204 -0.65 -11.49 1.17
C PHE A 204 -1.12 -12.28 2.38
N SER A 205 -2.00 -13.26 2.16
CA SER A 205 -2.35 -14.24 3.19
C SER A 205 -1.11 -15.03 3.65
N ILE A 206 -1.17 -15.54 4.87
CA ILE A 206 -0.06 -16.30 5.45
C ILE A 206 0.37 -17.50 4.59
N ASP A 207 -0.58 -18.12 3.90
CA ASP A 207 -0.35 -19.26 3.00
C ASP A 207 0.07 -18.82 1.58
N GLY A 208 0.07 -17.53 1.29
CA GLY A 208 0.40 -16.96 -0.02
C GLY A 208 -0.66 -17.21 -1.09
N LYS A 209 -1.80 -17.82 -0.79
CA LYS A 209 -2.82 -18.17 -1.80
C LYS A 209 -3.69 -16.99 -2.20
N PHE A 210 -3.79 -15.98 -1.36
CA PHE A 210 -4.56 -14.78 -1.60
C PHE A 210 -3.72 -13.52 -1.40
N ALA A 211 -4.08 -12.46 -2.13
CA ALA A 211 -3.61 -11.11 -1.87
C ALA A 211 -4.82 -10.16 -1.74
N LEU A 212 -4.73 -9.20 -0.83
CA LEU A 212 -5.69 -8.10 -0.74
C LEU A 212 -5.04 -6.85 -1.32
N PHE A 213 -5.71 -6.22 -2.28
CA PHE A 213 -5.30 -4.94 -2.86
C PHE A 213 -6.25 -3.83 -2.46
N THR A 214 -5.72 -2.67 -2.12
CA THR A 214 -6.51 -1.46 -1.91
C THR A 214 -7.00 -0.89 -3.24
N CYS A 215 -8.18 -0.26 -3.20
CA CYS A 215 -8.82 0.38 -4.34
C CYS A 215 -9.07 1.84 -3.96
N GLU A 216 -8.06 2.68 -4.14
CA GLU A 216 -7.96 4.04 -3.62
C GLU A 216 -9.17 4.91 -3.96
N PHE A 217 -9.66 4.84 -5.21
CA PHE A 217 -10.66 5.78 -5.70
C PHE A 217 -12.11 5.32 -5.56
N ASN A 218 -12.36 4.18 -4.90
CA ASN A 218 -13.73 3.74 -4.66
C ASN A 218 -13.98 3.23 -3.23
N GLY A 219 -13.05 3.46 -2.29
CA GLY A 219 -13.23 3.13 -0.88
C GLY A 219 -13.41 1.63 -0.62
N SER A 220 -12.64 0.78 -1.28
CA SER A 220 -12.75 -0.67 -1.16
C SER A 220 -11.40 -1.36 -1.15
N ILE A 221 -11.42 -2.66 -0.86
CA ILE A 221 -10.33 -3.58 -1.09
C ILE A 221 -10.81 -4.74 -1.95
N THR A 222 -9.92 -5.31 -2.76
CA THR A 222 -10.24 -6.48 -3.58
C THR A 222 -9.38 -7.67 -3.19
N LYS A 223 -10.00 -8.87 -3.11
CA LYS A 223 -9.34 -10.14 -2.80
C LYS A 223 -9.02 -10.88 -4.09
N ILE A 224 -7.75 -11.19 -4.28
CA ILE A 224 -7.23 -11.90 -5.45
C ILE A 224 -6.84 -13.32 -5.03
N ASP A 225 -7.39 -14.31 -5.71
CA ASP A 225 -6.97 -15.72 -5.66
C ASP A 225 -5.77 -15.89 -6.59
N LEU A 226 -4.58 -16.05 -6.03
CA LEU A 226 -3.35 -16.20 -6.78
C LEU A 226 -3.18 -17.58 -7.38
N VAL A 227 -3.81 -18.61 -6.81
CA VAL A 227 -3.79 -19.99 -7.33
C VAL A 227 -4.60 -20.09 -8.60
N ASN A 228 -5.85 -19.59 -8.57
CA ASN A 228 -6.78 -19.64 -9.70
C ASN A 228 -6.72 -18.39 -10.58
N ARG A 229 -5.90 -17.40 -10.23
CA ARG A 229 -5.65 -16.17 -11.01
C ARG A 229 -6.94 -15.41 -11.31
N ARG A 230 -7.71 -15.10 -10.27
CA ARG A 230 -9.02 -14.42 -10.40
C ARG A 230 -9.30 -13.48 -9.25
N VAL A 231 -10.13 -12.48 -9.51
CA VAL A 231 -10.76 -11.69 -8.47
C VAL A 231 -11.78 -12.56 -7.74
N VAL A 232 -11.70 -12.62 -6.41
CA VAL A 232 -12.67 -13.36 -5.58
C VAL A 232 -13.86 -12.47 -5.26
N ASP A 233 -13.57 -11.28 -4.69
CA ASP A 233 -14.58 -10.33 -4.24
C ASP A 233 -13.98 -8.93 -4.04
N THR A 234 -14.85 -7.94 -3.87
CA THR A 234 -14.47 -6.54 -3.55
C THR A 234 -15.32 -6.05 -2.38
N LEU A 235 -14.67 -5.77 -1.26
CA LEU A 235 -15.30 -5.31 -0.02
C LEU A 235 -15.27 -3.78 0.05
N LYS A 236 -16.43 -3.15 0.18
CA LYS A 236 -16.55 -1.73 0.54
C LYS A 236 -16.20 -1.53 2.00
N LEU A 237 -15.31 -0.55 2.28
CA LEU A 237 -14.89 -0.18 3.62
C LEU A 237 -15.70 1.02 4.12
N ASN A 238 -15.98 1.04 5.42
CA ASN A 238 -16.71 2.14 6.04
C ASN A 238 -16.24 2.36 7.49
N ALA A 239 -15.84 3.57 7.83
CA ALA A 239 -15.45 3.93 9.19
C ALA A 239 -16.60 3.81 10.22
N TYR A 240 -17.83 3.75 9.74
CA TYR A 240 -19.05 3.68 10.55
C TYR A 240 -19.81 2.35 10.36
N PHE A 241 -19.08 1.26 10.05
CA PHE A 241 -19.64 -0.04 9.69
C PHE A 241 -20.56 -0.64 10.78
N ASP A 242 -20.36 -0.27 12.04
CA ASP A 242 -21.14 -0.68 13.23
C ASP A 242 -22.13 0.39 13.71
N ARG A 243 -22.34 1.47 12.94
CA ARG A 243 -23.20 2.62 13.23
C ARG A 243 -24.35 2.71 12.22
N PRO A 244 -25.43 1.89 12.34
CA PRO A 244 -26.54 1.89 11.38
C PRO A 244 -27.25 3.24 11.26
N ASP A 245 -27.26 4.05 12.34
CA ASP A 245 -27.76 5.42 12.34
C ASP A 245 -26.97 6.33 11.38
N VAL A 246 -25.62 6.25 11.41
CA VAL A 246 -24.73 6.99 10.52
C VAL A 246 -24.80 6.48 9.10
N LEU A 247 -24.86 5.15 8.92
CA LEU A 247 -25.02 4.56 7.60
C LEU A 247 -26.31 5.00 6.90
N ALA A 248 -27.41 5.12 7.65
CA ALA A 248 -28.67 5.67 7.15
C ALA A 248 -28.54 7.14 6.71
N LEU A 249 -27.81 7.97 7.49
CA LEU A 249 -27.51 9.35 7.11
C LEU A 249 -26.66 9.44 5.85
N ILE A 250 -25.66 8.59 5.71
CA ILE A 250 -24.78 8.53 4.52
C ILE A 250 -25.58 8.07 3.30
N ALA A 251 -26.47 7.10 3.46
CA ALA A 251 -27.27 6.54 2.37
C ALA A 251 -28.46 7.43 1.95
N ALA A 252 -28.90 8.38 2.82
CA ALA A 252 -30.05 9.24 2.52
C ALA A 252 -29.84 10.05 1.23
N PRO A 253 -30.82 10.21 0.35
CA PRO A 253 -30.68 10.93 -0.91
C PRO A 253 -30.45 12.43 -0.71
N GLY A 254 -29.77 13.08 -1.66
CA GLY A 254 -29.54 14.52 -1.69
C GLY A 254 -28.06 14.90 -1.76
N LYS A 255 -27.78 16.18 -2.06
CA LYS A 255 -26.43 16.74 -1.99
C LYS A 255 -26.06 16.97 -0.54
N LYS A 256 -25.00 16.31 -0.08
CA LYS A 256 -24.47 16.45 1.28
C LYS A 256 -23.13 17.16 1.28
N ALA A 257 -22.84 17.88 2.35
CA ALA A 257 -21.47 18.31 2.61
C ALA A 257 -20.58 17.08 2.81
N LYS A 258 -19.31 17.17 2.42
CA LYS A 258 -18.33 16.08 2.59
C LYS A 258 -18.20 15.63 4.05
N TYR A 259 -18.38 16.56 4.97
CA TYR A 259 -18.42 16.32 6.42
C TYR A 259 -19.72 16.91 6.95
N ILE A 260 -20.40 16.16 7.81
CA ILE A 260 -21.60 16.58 8.52
C ILE A 260 -21.43 16.33 10.02
N PRO A 261 -22.04 17.17 10.91
CA PRO A 261 -21.97 16.94 12.35
C PRO A 261 -22.49 15.55 12.73
N ASP A 262 -21.82 14.86 13.66
CA ASP A 262 -22.32 13.62 14.23
C ASP A 262 -23.42 13.93 15.26
N PRO A 263 -24.68 13.52 15.03
CA PRO A 263 -25.78 13.86 15.95
C PRO A 263 -25.62 13.19 17.33
N ASN A 264 -24.86 12.11 17.42
CA ASN A 264 -24.64 11.38 18.66
C ASN A 264 -23.32 11.74 19.33
N ASN A 265 -22.50 12.59 18.70
CA ASN A 265 -21.25 13.07 19.25
C ASN A 265 -20.98 14.54 18.85
N PRO A 266 -21.79 15.48 19.35
CA PRO A 266 -21.71 16.90 18.96
C PRO A 266 -20.37 17.58 19.29
N ALA A 267 -19.56 17.00 20.19
CA ALA A 267 -18.21 17.46 20.52
C ALA A 267 -17.10 16.67 19.79
N GLY A 268 -17.47 15.69 18.99
CA GLY A 268 -16.54 14.79 18.30
C GLY A 268 -16.21 15.19 16.87
N ALA A 269 -15.57 14.28 16.14
CA ALA A 269 -15.26 14.46 14.74
C ALA A 269 -16.53 14.36 13.88
N ASP A 270 -16.58 15.18 12.82
CA ASP A 270 -17.66 15.12 11.84
C ASP A 270 -17.69 13.77 11.09
N ILE A 271 -18.89 13.34 10.69
CA ILE A 271 -19.10 12.19 9.83
C ILE A 271 -18.62 12.51 8.41
N CYS A 272 -17.71 11.72 7.88
CA CYS A 272 -17.31 11.78 6.48
C CYS A 272 -18.33 11.04 5.61
N THR A 273 -18.98 11.76 4.71
CA THR A 273 -20.04 11.21 3.83
C THR A 273 -19.54 10.73 2.47
N THR A 274 -18.26 10.94 2.16
CA THR A 274 -17.65 10.48 0.90
C THR A 274 -17.08 9.07 1.07
N PRO A 275 -16.95 8.30 -0.02
CA PRO A 275 -16.21 7.04 0.02
C PRO A 275 -14.83 7.22 0.63
N GLY A 276 -14.33 6.20 1.31
CA GLY A 276 -12.97 6.13 1.79
C GLY A 276 -11.94 6.23 0.67
N MET A 277 -10.68 6.37 1.06
CA MET A 277 -9.51 6.38 0.17
C MET A 277 -8.46 5.45 0.77
N PRO A 278 -8.67 4.12 0.72
CA PRO A 278 -7.74 3.14 1.27
C PRO A 278 -6.41 3.18 0.52
N GLN A 279 -5.33 3.24 1.30
CA GLN A 279 -3.97 3.41 0.80
C GLN A 279 -3.15 2.14 0.98
N ASP A 280 -2.69 1.85 2.16
CA ASP A 280 -1.85 0.70 2.46
C ASP A 280 -2.62 -0.41 3.18
N VAL A 281 -2.15 -1.65 3.06
CA VAL A 281 -2.72 -2.81 3.72
C VAL A 281 -1.62 -3.69 4.31
N ARG A 282 -1.81 -4.16 5.57
CA ARG A 282 -0.87 -5.08 6.23
C ARG A 282 -1.63 -6.16 6.98
N ILE A 283 -1.07 -7.36 6.91
CA ILE A 283 -1.57 -8.51 7.67
C ILE A 283 -1.12 -8.43 9.13
N SER A 284 -1.92 -8.99 10.06
CA SER A 284 -1.54 -9.14 11.47
C SER A 284 -0.42 -10.16 11.66
N PRO A 285 0.31 -10.13 12.80
CA PRO A 285 1.36 -11.11 13.08
C PRO A 285 0.90 -12.57 13.01
N ASP A 286 -0.34 -12.85 13.42
CA ASP A 286 -0.94 -14.19 13.39
C ASP A 286 -1.57 -14.57 12.02
N GLY A 287 -1.44 -13.72 11.03
CA GLY A 287 -1.93 -13.98 9.68
C GLY A 287 -3.45 -13.97 9.50
N LYS A 288 -4.23 -13.56 10.51
CA LYS A 288 -5.70 -13.67 10.47
C LYS A 288 -6.44 -12.41 10.09
N THR A 289 -5.83 -11.26 10.33
CA THR A 289 -6.48 -9.95 10.20
C THR A 289 -5.68 -9.05 9.26
N PHE A 290 -6.35 -8.29 8.43
CA PHE A 290 -5.74 -7.24 7.62
C PHE A 290 -6.12 -5.86 8.14
N TYR A 291 -5.13 -5.00 8.23
CA TYR A 291 -5.25 -3.59 8.59
C TYR A 291 -5.13 -2.77 7.33
N VAL A 292 -6.08 -1.85 7.09
CA VAL A 292 -6.14 -1.04 5.86
C VAL A 292 -6.18 0.43 6.24
N ALA A 293 -5.11 1.16 5.95
CA ALA A 293 -5.06 2.60 6.16
C ALA A 293 -5.98 3.33 5.19
N ASP A 294 -6.77 4.26 5.68
CA ASP A 294 -7.67 5.06 4.85
C ASP A 294 -7.47 6.56 5.11
N MET A 295 -6.96 7.21 4.08
CA MET A 295 -6.58 8.62 4.12
C MET A 295 -7.80 9.56 4.25
N MET A 296 -8.97 9.15 3.75
CA MET A 296 -10.17 9.99 3.74
C MET A 296 -10.86 10.05 5.10
N VAL A 297 -10.81 8.95 5.85
CA VAL A 297 -11.54 8.79 7.12
C VAL A 297 -10.62 8.78 8.35
N ASP A 298 -9.33 9.11 8.18
CA ASP A 298 -8.36 9.31 9.26
C ASP A 298 -8.21 8.10 10.19
N GLY A 299 -8.07 6.91 9.62
CA GLY A 299 -7.95 5.70 10.42
C GLY A 299 -7.60 4.45 9.65
N VAL A 300 -7.69 3.33 10.36
CA VAL A 300 -7.33 2.01 9.88
C VAL A 300 -8.51 1.07 10.02
N HIS A 301 -9.02 0.55 8.91
CA HIS A 301 -10.02 -0.51 8.91
C HIS A 301 -9.38 -1.83 9.31
N VAL A 302 -10.14 -2.67 10.02
CA VAL A 302 -9.75 -4.00 10.45
C VAL A 302 -10.63 -5.01 9.72
N VAL A 303 -10.03 -5.89 8.95
CA VAL A 303 -10.72 -6.87 8.09
C VAL A 303 -10.30 -8.27 8.49
N ASP A 304 -11.27 -9.14 8.72
CA ASP A 304 -11.02 -10.56 8.94
C ASP A 304 -10.63 -11.24 7.62
N GLY A 305 -9.49 -11.90 7.61
CA GLY A 305 -8.89 -12.48 6.40
C GLY A 305 -9.64 -13.71 5.86
N GLU A 306 -10.29 -14.47 6.74
CA GLU A 306 -11.05 -15.68 6.38
C GLU A 306 -12.42 -15.30 5.79
N SER A 307 -13.23 -14.61 6.57
CA SER A 307 -14.60 -14.21 6.16
C SER A 307 -14.64 -13.06 5.16
N PHE A 308 -13.51 -12.36 4.98
CA PHE A 308 -13.39 -11.15 4.15
C PHE A 308 -14.44 -10.09 4.52
N LYS A 309 -14.64 -9.88 5.83
CA LYS A 309 -15.56 -8.87 6.38
C LYS A 309 -14.80 -7.85 7.20
N GLN A 310 -15.25 -6.60 7.16
CA GLN A 310 -14.76 -5.60 8.10
C GLN A 310 -15.29 -5.91 9.50
N ILE A 311 -14.38 -5.92 10.49
CA ILE A 311 -14.66 -6.25 11.89
C ILE A 311 -14.25 -5.13 12.85
N GLY A 312 -13.65 -4.05 12.36
CA GLY A 312 -13.23 -2.93 13.18
C GLY A 312 -12.81 -1.70 12.40
N PHE A 313 -12.65 -0.61 13.15
CA PHE A 313 -12.04 0.63 12.69
C PHE A 313 -11.26 1.27 13.84
N ILE A 314 -10.03 1.71 13.58
CA ILE A 314 -9.13 2.32 14.56
C ILE A 314 -8.85 3.75 14.12
N PRO A 315 -9.41 4.79 14.77
CA PRO A 315 -9.06 6.17 14.47
C PRO A 315 -7.58 6.45 14.72
N THR A 316 -6.93 7.20 13.83
CA THR A 316 -5.52 7.58 13.92
C THR A 316 -5.34 9.09 13.72
N GLY A 317 -4.16 9.53 13.30
CA GLY A 317 -3.94 10.90 12.86
C GLY A 317 -4.55 11.18 11.49
N LYS A 318 -4.55 12.46 11.11
CA LYS A 318 -5.16 12.93 9.85
C LYS A 318 -4.44 12.36 8.62
N GLY A 319 -5.19 11.73 7.73
CA GLY A 319 -4.69 11.22 6.47
C GLY A 319 -3.86 9.96 6.62
N ALA A 320 -4.38 8.92 7.29
CA ALA A 320 -3.72 7.62 7.44
C ALA A 320 -3.31 7.04 6.09
N HIS A 321 -2.02 6.67 5.93
CA HIS A 321 -1.47 6.32 4.63
C HIS A 321 -0.63 5.03 4.66
N GLY A 322 0.59 5.06 5.16
CA GLY A 322 1.48 3.90 5.19
C GLY A 322 1.41 3.11 6.50
N LEU A 323 1.57 1.79 6.43
CA LEU A 323 1.50 0.85 7.55
C LEU A 323 2.80 0.04 7.66
N TYR A 324 3.42 0.03 8.86
CA TYR A 324 4.73 -0.60 9.08
C TYR A 324 4.73 -1.40 10.37
N PRO A 325 4.81 -2.74 10.33
CA PRO A 325 4.93 -3.55 11.54
C PRO A 325 6.28 -3.31 12.21
N SER A 326 6.28 -3.19 13.54
CA SER A 326 7.52 -3.16 14.33
C SER A 326 8.29 -4.47 14.17
N ARG A 327 9.62 -4.42 14.33
CA ARG A 327 10.47 -5.61 14.16
C ARG A 327 10.23 -6.71 15.19
N ASP A 328 9.63 -6.38 16.32
CA ASP A 328 9.20 -7.35 17.35
C ASP A 328 7.77 -7.89 17.10
N GLY A 329 7.08 -7.39 16.08
CA GLY A 329 5.72 -7.82 15.73
C GLY A 329 4.64 -7.40 16.73
N LYS A 330 4.91 -6.47 17.66
CA LYS A 330 3.94 -6.06 18.69
C LYS A 330 3.13 -4.84 18.30
N SER A 331 3.69 -3.98 17.48
CA SER A 331 3.09 -2.70 17.10
C SER A 331 3.06 -2.48 15.59
N MET A 332 2.18 -1.61 15.17
CA MET A 332 2.14 -1.10 13.81
C MET A 332 2.22 0.42 13.83
N TYR A 333 3.15 0.96 13.07
CA TYR A 333 3.28 2.39 12.84
C TYR A 333 2.41 2.80 11.66
N VAL A 334 1.61 3.84 11.85
CA VAL A 334 0.72 4.41 10.81
C VAL A 334 1.23 5.80 10.47
N ALA A 335 1.70 5.98 9.23
CA ALA A 335 2.05 7.29 8.72
C ALA A 335 0.77 8.09 8.43
N ASN A 336 0.60 9.24 9.08
CA ASN A 336 -0.54 10.12 8.89
C ASN A 336 -0.07 11.37 8.14
N ARG A 337 -0.46 11.49 6.87
CA ARG A 337 0.03 12.52 5.94
C ARG A 337 -0.34 13.96 6.32
N GLY A 338 -1.24 14.15 7.29
CA GLY A 338 -1.74 15.47 7.70
C GLY A 338 -2.74 16.08 6.71
N SER A 339 -3.18 15.32 5.72
CA SER A 339 -4.09 15.78 4.67
C SER A 339 -4.97 14.63 4.15
N ASN A 340 -6.23 14.92 3.88
CA ASN A 340 -7.17 14.03 3.19
C ASN A 340 -7.22 14.29 1.66
N LYS A 341 -6.18 14.90 1.11
CA LYS A 341 -6.09 15.24 -0.31
C LYS A 341 -4.89 14.54 -0.94
N ILE A 342 -5.04 14.06 -2.16
CA ILE A 342 -3.93 13.51 -2.97
C ILE A 342 -2.82 14.55 -3.10
N ARG A 343 -3.19 15.81 -3.36
CA ARG A 343 -2.27 16.96 -3.35
C ARG A 343 -2.56 17.78 -2.10
N GLY A 344 -1.76 17.57 -1.06
CA GLY A 344 -1.81 18.34 0.18
C GLY A 344 -0.99 19.62 0.09
N THR A 345 -0.82 20.23 1.24
CA THR A 345 0.03 21.43 1.42
C THR A 345 1.24 21.10 2.28
N PRO A 346 2.39 21.72 2.05
CA PRO A 346 3.56 21.57 2.92
C PRO A 346 3.26 21.89 4.38
N LYS A 347 4.02 21.30 5.28
CA LYS A 347 3.97 21.53 6.74
C LYS A 347 2.58 21.31 7.37
N GLY A 348 1.85 20.30 6.85
CA GLY A 348 0.57 19.88 7.43
C GLY A 348 0.73 19.27 8.83
N LYS A 349 -0.40 18.91 9.45
CA LYS A 349 -0.42 18.26 10.78
C LYS A 349 -0.14 16.74 10.69
N GLY A 350 0.92 16.37 9.98
CA GLY A 350 1.33 14.97 9.87
C GLY A 350 1.91 14.43 11.16
N SER A 351 1.77 13.12 11.33
CA SER A 351 2.24 12.40 12.52
C SER A 351 2.45 10.92 12.21
N VAL A 352 2.97 10.18 13.19
CA VAL A 352 2.95 8.71 13.21
C VAL A 352 2.12 8.25 14.39
N SER A 353 1.07 7.47 14.17
CA SER A 353 0.33 6.78 15.22
C SER A 353 0.91 5.37 15.42
N VAL A 354 0.97 4.92 16.67
CA VAL A 354 1.44 3.58 17.04
C VAL A 354 0.24 2.76 17.51
N ILE A 355 -0.12 1.72 16.77
CA ILE A 355 -1.18 0.78 17.12
C ILE A 355 -0.52 -0.44 17.77
N ASP A 356 -1.00 -0.85 18.94
CA ASP A 356 -0.66 -2.13 19.56
C ASP A 356 -1.52 -3.24 18.94
N PHE A 357 -0.90 -4.30 18.43
CA PHE A 357 -1.61 -5.38 17.76
C PHE A 357 -2.52 -6.19 18.68
N ALA A 358 -2.14 -6.35 19.94
CA ALA A 358 -2.91 -7.16 20.90
C ALA A 358 -4.21 -6.48 21.32
N THR A 359 -4.15 -5.17 21.55
CA THR A 359 -5.32 -4.38 21.99
C THR A 359 -6.07 -3.70 20.87
N ARG A 360 -5.47 -3.60 19.68
CA ARG A 360 -5.98 -2.86 18.50
C ARG A 360 -6.29 -1.39 18.83
N LYS A 361 -5.45 -0.75 19.65
CA LYS A 361 -5.60 0.63 20.07
C LYS A 361 -4.36 1.45 19.71
N VAL A 362 -4.56 2.73 19.41
CA VAL A 362 -3.46 3.69 19.33
C VAL A 362 -2.91 3.92 20.74
N THR A 363 -1.64 3.67 20.93
CA THR A 363 -0.94 3.83 22.22
C THR A 363 -0.05 5.05 22.26
N LYS A 364 0.43 5.53 21.10
CA LYS A 364 1.26 6.72 20.97
C LYS A 364 0.90 7.46 19.67
N ASN A 365 1.13 8.77 19.66
CA ASN A 365 1.08 9.58 18.44
C ASN A 365 2.26 10.56 18.45
N TRP A 366 3.07 10.54 17.38
CA TRP A 366 4.28 11.35 17.24
C TRP A 366 4.07 12.39 16.15
N PRO A 367 3.78 13.65 16.48
CA PRO A 367 3.65 14.71 15.50
C PRO A 367 5.01 15.04 14.87
N VAL A 368 5.02 15.43 13.60
CA VAL A 368 6.23 15.97 12.96
C VAL A 368 6.48 17.39 13.49
N PRO A 369 7.62 17.66 14.15
CA PRO A 369 7.93 18.99 14.67
C PRO A 369 7.93 20.06 13.58
N GLY A 370 7.22 21.18 13.79
CA GLY A 370 7.07 22.25 12.79
C GLY A 370 6.17 21.89 11.60
N GLY A 371 5.43 20.80 11.71
CA GLY A 371 4.58 20.27 10.64
C GLY A 371 5.31 19.37 9.65
N GLY A 372 4.53 18.56 8.91
CA GLY A 372 5.06 17.63 7.92
C GLY A 372 3.97 16.82 7.25
N SER A 373 4.38 15.95 6.32
CA SER A 373 3.50 15.08 5.54
C SER A 373 4.10 13.68 5.39
N PRO A 374 4.32 12.94 6.51
CA PRO A 374 4.89 11.60 6.46
C PRO A 374 4.00 10.67 5.62
N ASP A 375 4.62 9.96 4.68
CA ASP A 375 3.94 9.24 3.63
C ASP A 375 4.34 7.76 3.62
N MET A 376 5.14 7.34 2.68
CA MET A 376 5.56 5.95 2.48
C MET A 376 7.04 5.76 2.79
N GLY A 377 7.40 4.59 3.34
CA GLY A 377 8.78 4.28 3.68
C GLY A 377 9.01 2.89 4.22
N ASN A 378 10.01 2.76 5.09
CA ASN A 378 10.36 1.50 5.73
C ASN A 378 10.91 1.71 7.14
N ILE A 379 10.97 0.61 7.90
CA ILE A 379 11.70 0.53 9.17
C ILE A 379 13.13 0.04 8.90
N SER A 380 14.12 0.61 9.57
CA SER A 380 15.50 0.11 9.56
C SER A 380 15.56 -1.36 10.01
N VAL A 381 16.60 -2.07 9.59
CA VAL A 381 16.74 -3.50 9.89
C VAL A 381 16.82 -3.78 11.39
N ASP A 382 17.41 -2.87 12.16
CA ASP A 382 17.50 -2.94 13.62
C ASP A 382 16.22 -2.55 14.36
N GLY A 383 15.20 -2.06 13.62
CA GLY A 383 13.92 -1.65 14.16
C GLY A 383 13.89 -0.30 14.86
N LYS A 384 15.03 0.41 14.94
CA LYS A 384 15.17 1.63 15.73
C LYS A 384 14.67 2.89 15.03
N HIS A 385 14.54 2.85 13.72
CA HIS A 385 14.17 4.02 12.93
C HIS A 385 13.12 3.68 11.89
N LEU A 386 12.05 4.46 11.88
CA LEU A 386 11.06 4.49 10.81
C LEU A 386 11.40 5.66 9.88
N TRP A 387 11.63 5.34 8.61
CA TRP A 387 11.95 6.31 7.57
C TRP A 387 10.74 6.53 6.66
N LEU A 388 10.33 7.77 6.49
CA LEU A 388 9.14 8.14 5.71
C LEU A 388 9.45 9.31 4.78
N GLY A 389 8.97 9.23 3.53
CA GLY A 389 8.96 10.39 2.64
C GLY A 389 8.04 11.49 3.17
N GLY A 390 8.46 12.74 3.10
CA GLY A 390 7.64 13.91 3.40
C GLY A 390 7.01 14.44 2.12
N ARG A 391 5.90 13.83 1.68
CA ARG A 391 5.29 13.96 0.35
C ARG A 391 5.21 15.38 -0.19
N TYR A 392 4.83 16.34 0.67
CA TYR A 392 4.62 17.73 0.27
C TYR A 392 5.71 18.67 0.77
N ASP A 393 6.71 18.15 1.50
CA ASP A 393 7.72 18.94 2.19
C ASP A 393 9.10 18.85 1.56
N ASN A 394 9.30 17.93 0.57
CA ASN A 394 10.59 17.64 -0.05
C ASN A 394 11.66 17.20 0.97
N GLU A 395 11.20 16.51 2.00
CA GLU A 395 12.00 16.03 3.12
C GLU A 395 11.81 14.51 3.27
N VAL A 396 12.74 13.85 3.93
CA VAL A 396 12.57 12.54 4.54
C VAL A 396 12.57 12.72 6.04
N TYR A 397 11.67 12.03 6.72
CA TYR A 397 11.62 11.95 8.17
C TYR A 397 12.19 10.64 8.65
N ARG A 398 13.12 10.70 9.63
CA ARG A 398 13.58 9.55 10.37
C ARG A 398 13.06 9.64 11.80
N PHE A 399 12.07 8.82 12.12
CA PHE A 399 11.53 8.71 13.47
C PHE A 399 12.31 7.69 14.27
N ASN A 400 12.72 8.02 15.48
CA ASN A 400 13.16 7.03 16.46
C ASN A 400 11.93 6.27 16.98
N THR A 401 11.94 4.94 16.88
CA THR A 401 10.76 4.11 17.18
C THR A 401 10.46 3.96 18.68
N ASP A 402 11.39 4.30 19.56
CA ASP A 402 11.19 4.29 21.02
C ASP A 402 10.62 5.62 21.51
N SER A 403 11.27 6.72 21.13
CA SER A 403 10.99 8.07 21.63
C SER A 403 10.03 8.87 20.74
N GLY A 404 9.93 8.56 19.45
CA GLY A 404 9.21 9.38 18.46
C GLY A 404 9.99 10.64 18.03
N ALA A 405 11.24 10.81 18.44
CA ALA A 405 12.09 11.92 17.97
C ALA A 405 12.30 11.85 16.47
N VAL A 406 12.35 13.02 15.81
CA VAL A 406 12.34 13.14 14.35
C VAL A 406 13.55 13.91 13.85
N ASP A 407 14.33 13.30 12.96
CA ASP A 407 15.29 13.99 12.09
C ASP A 407 14.63 14.29 10.75
N LYS A 408 15.03 15.41 10.12
CA LYS A 408 14.57 15.85 8.80
C LYS A 408 15.75 15.97 7.85
N ILE A 409 15.59 15.43 6.66
CA ILE A 409 16.63 15.38 5.62
C ILE A 409 16.03 15.93 4.34
N GLU A 410 16.58 17.01 3.80
CA GLU A 410 16.15 17.56 2.52
C GLU A 410 16.49 16.60 1.37
N VAL A 411 15.53 16.40 0.45
CA VAL A 411 15.65 15.55 -0.73
C VAL A 411 15.05 16.23 -1.97
N GLY A 412 14.75 15.50 -3.01
CA GLY A 412 14.06 16.04 -4.18
C GLY A 412 12.57 16.26 -3.94
N ARG A 413 11.87 16.78 -4.97
CA ARG A 413 10.45 17.14 -4.90
C ARG A 413 9.55 15.92 -4.88
N GLU A 414 8.51 15.97 -4.03
CA GLU A 414 7.49 14.95 -3.88
C GLU A 414 8.09 13.55 -3.59
N PRO A 415 8.92 13.38 -2.53
CA PRO A 415 9.41 12.05 -2.17
C PRO A 415 8.25 11.14 -1.81
N HIS A 416 8.32 9.83 -2.23
CA HIS A 416 7.25 8.89 -1.98
C HIS A 416 7.78 7.58 -1.40
N GLY A 417 7.49 6.44 -1.99
CA GLY A 417 7.77 5.11 -1.48
C GLY A 417 9.25 4.77 -1.40
N LEU A 418 9.95 5.33 -0.42
CA LEU A 418 11.37 5.09 -0.18
C LEU A 418 11.65 3.67 0.31
N THR A 419 12.86 3.21 0.11
CA THR A 419 13.35 1.93 0.61
C THR A 419 14.61 2.11 1.44
N VAL A 420 14.59 1.61 2.68
CA VAL A 420 15.78 1.41 3.51
C VAL A 420 16.38 0.07 3.15
N TRP A 421 17.67 0.02 2.83
CA TRP A 421 18.32 -1.20 2.40
C TRP A 421 19.63 -1.45 3.16
N PRO A 422 20.02 -2.71 3.48
CA PRO A 422 19.30 -3.96 3.21
C PRO A 422 18.08 -4.20 4.11
N GLN A 423 17.23 -5.18 3.72
CA GLN A 423 16.06 -5.64 4.46
C GLN A 423 16.08 -7.18 4.60
N PRO A 424 15.40 -7.74 5.61
CA PRO A 424 15.35 -9.19 5.82
C PRO A 424 14.80 -9.97 4.62
N GLY A 425 13.84 -9.43 3.89
CA GLY A 425 13.28 -10.05 2.70
C GLY A 425 12.31 -11.19 2.98
N ARG A 426 11.81 -11.32 4.20
CA ARG A 426 10.82 -12.32 4.57
C ARG A 426 9.53 -11.65 5.02
N PHE A 427 8.38 -12.09 4.49
CA PHE A 427 7.06 -11.52 4.74
C PHE A 427 6.94 -10.01 4.42
N SER A 428 5.83 -9.40 4.82
CA SER A 428 5.60 -7.99 4.56
C SER A 428 6.34 -7.09 5.53
N PHE A 429 6.95 -6.02 5.06
CA PHE A 429 7.59 -4.98 5.87
C PHE A 429 7.28 -3.57 5.34
N GLY A 430 6.08 -3.34 4.90
CA GLY A 430 5.57 -2.10 4.37
C GLY A 430 5.23 -2.20 2.88
N HIS A 431 5.06 -1.08 2.23
CA HIS A 431 4.63 -1.00 0.82
C HIS A 431 5.59 -1.70 -0.16
N THR A 432 6.81 -2.00 0.25
CA THR A 432 7.82 -2.70 -0.55
C THR A 432 7.89 -4.19 -0.29
N GLY A 433 7.22 -4.67 0.74
CA GLY A 433 7.34 -6.05 1.19
C GLY A 433 6.23 -6.93 0.69
N ASN A 434 6.59 -8.16 0.36
CA ASN A 434 5.68 -9.26 0.21
C ASN A 434 6.36 -10.56 0.64
N LEU A 435 5.58 -11.62 0.77
CA LEU A 435 6.08 -12.91 1.26
C LEU A 435 7.17 -13.49 0.35
N ARG A 436 8.24 -14.02 0.95
CA ARG A 436 9.37 -14.68 0.30
C ARG A 436 9.89 -15.83 1.14
#